data_73a357876ef987ccf701155249ab5997
#
_entry.id   73a357876ef987ccf701155249ab5997
#
_cell.length_a   1.000
_cell.length_b   1.000
_cell.length_c   1.000
_cell.angle_alpha   90.00
_cell.angle_beta   90.00
_cell.angle_gamma   90.00
#
_symmetry.space_group_name_H-M   'P 1'
#
loop_
_entity.id
_entity.type
_entity.pdbx_description
1 polymer ?
#
loop_
_entity_poly.entity_id
_entity_poly.type
_entity_poly.pdbx_seq_one_letter_code
_entity_poly.pdbx_strand_id
1 'polypeptide(L)'
;MKHLTKLLAAALLALGLNQAVWADDLSDFRETLQLAEQGDAKAQNNLGAMYANGQGVRQDYAEAFRWFRQAAEQGYAKAQFNLGLMYDSRYGVRQDYAEAARWYRKAAEQGDAAAQTNLGVMYGNGYGVHQDYAEAVKWYRQAAAQGFAQAQVLLGVMYHNGYGVRQDYAEAVKWYRQAAAQGVAQAQYNLGVMYNNGQGVRQDYAEAVKWYRQAAEQEHAQAQSNLGVMYANGYGMRQDYAEAFRWYRKAAEQGVAEAQYNLGAMYHNGHGVRRNFHLSKEWFGKACDGGFQEGCDPYRHLNQAGY
;
A
#
# COMPACT_ATOMS: atom_id res chain seq x y z
N MET A 1 -6.86 3.02 -8.45
CA MET A 1 -7.36 2.63 -7.13
C MET A 1 -7.53 1.11 -6.91
N LYS A 2 -7.69 0.26 -7.94
CA LYS A 2 -7.86 -1.20 -7.79
C LYS A 2 -6.65 -1.96 -7.18
N HIS A 3 -5.49 -1.32 -7.00
CA HIS A 3 -4.28 -1.95 -6.47
C HIS A 3 -3.96 -1.61 -5.00
N LEU A 4 -4.63 -0.62 -4.39
CA LEU A 4 -4.40 -0.26 -2.98
C LEU A 4 -5.03 -1.25 -1.98
N THR A 5 -6.06 -1.97 -2.37
CA THR A 5 -6.79 -2.90 -1.48
C THR A 5 -6.05 -4.21 -1.20
N LYS A 6 -5.03 -4.56 -1.99
CA LYS A 6 -4.26 -5.81 -1.78
C LYS A 6 -3.13 -5.70 -0.76
N LEU A 7 -2.73 -4.48 -0.36
CA LEU A 7 -1.60 -4.26 0.54
C LEU A 7 -1.96 -4.35 2.04
N LEU A 8 -3.22 -4.24 2.40
CA LEU A 8 -3.64 -4.33 3.82
C LEU A 8 -3.78 -5.77 4.34
N ALA A 9 -3.96 -6.75 3.47
CA ALA A 9 -4.05 -8.16 3.87
C ALA A 9 -2.68 -8.84 4.09
N ALA A 10 -1.59 -8.26 3.58
CA ALA A 10 -0.26 -8.90 3.61
C ALA A 10 0.57 -8.61 4.88
N ALA A 11 0.18 -7.62 5.68
CA ALA A 11 0.98 -7.18 6.83
C ALA A 11 0.88 -8.08 8.08
N LEU A 12 0.04 -9.12 8.07
CA LEU A 12 -0.18 -10.02 9.22
C LEU A 12 0.46 -11.42 9.07
N LEU A 13 1.18 -11.69 7.97
CA LEU A 13 1.66 -13.05 7.65
C LEU A 13 3.17 -13.27 7.73
N ALA A 14 3.96 -12.36 8.28
CA ALA A 14 5.40 -12.54 8.35
C ALA A 14 5.91 -12.56 9.77
N LEU A 15 6.04 -13.75 10.37
CA LEU A 15 7.11 -14.09 11.36
C LEU A 15 7.05 -15.58 11.68
N GLY A 16 7.92 -16.36 11.02
CA GLY A 16 8.20 -17.75 11.43
C GLY A 16 9.12 -17.73 12.64
N LEU A 17 8.78 -18.47 13.69
CA LEU A 17 9.59 -18.58 14.89
C LEU A 17 9.69 -20.02 15.42
N ASN A 18 10.83 -20.31 16.01
CA ASN A 18 11.42 -21.54 16.52
C ASN A 18 10.57 -22.30 17.59
N GLN A 19 10.87 -23.60 17.77
CA GLN A 19 10.17 -24.57 18.67
C GLN A 19 10.03 -24.15 20.14
N ALA A 20 10.84 -23.24 20.68
CA ALA A 20 10.68 -22.70 22.03
C ALA A 20 9.44 -21.80 22.18
N VAL A 21 9.02 -21.16 21.12
CA VAL A 21 7.83 -20.29 21.05
C VAL A 21 6.54 -21.11 21.19
N TRP A 22 6.52 -22.35 20.72
CA TRP A 22 5.32 -23.21 20.76
C TRP A 22 4.86 -23.60 22.17
N ALA A 23 5.76 -23.69 23.13
CA ALA A 23 5.41 -24.07 24.50
C ALA A 23 4.75 -22.91 25.26
N ASP A 24 5.26 -21.67 25.05
CA ASP A 24 4.69 -20.46 25.62
C ASP A 24 3.37 -20.12 24.90
N ASP A 25 3.31 -20.22 23.57
CA ASP A 25 2.09 -20.03 22.79
C ASP A 25 0.96 -20.98 23.19
N LEU A 26 1.28 -22.25 23.54
CA LEU A 26 0.28 -23.21 23.98
C LEU A 26 -0.26 -22.91 25.39
N SER A 27 0.61 -22.38 26.27
CA SER A 27 0.20 -21.90 27.59
C SER A 27 -0.75 -20.72 27.49
N ASP A 28 -0.35 -19.72 26.70
CA ASP A 28 -1.14 -18.52 26.44
C ASP A 28 -2.47 -18.84 25.77
N PHE A 29 -2.48 -19.80 24.84
CA PHE A 29 -3.71 -20.28 24.23
C PHE A 29 -4.69 -20.86 25.26
N ARG A 30 -4.21 -21.72 26.17
CA ARG A 30 -5.06 -22.35 27.19
C ARG A 30 -5.64 -21.34 28.17
N GLU A 31 -4.85 -20.39 28.62
CA GLU A 31 -5.31 -19.31 29.51
C GLU A 31 -6.34 -18.42 28.79
N THR A 32 -6.04 -18.01 27.55
CA THR A 32 -6.94 -17.21 26.72
C THR A 32 -8.25 -17.94 26.45
N LEU A 33 -8.20 -19.25 26.18
CA LEU A 33 -9.40 -20.08 25.97
C LEU A 33 -10.29 -20.10 27.23
N GLN A 34 -9.70 -20.29 28.40
CA GLN A 34 -10.44 -20.33 29.66
C GLN A 34 -11.17 -19.00 29.91
N LEU A 35 -10.53 -17.86 29.68
CA LEU A 35 -11.14 -16.54 29.84
C LEU A 35 -12.21 -16.26 28.76
N ALA A 36 -11.97 -16.70 27.54
CA ALA A 36 -12.93 -16.55 26.44
C ALA A 36 -14.21 -17.35 26.66
N GLU A 37 -14.08 -18.59 27.20
CA GLU A 37 -15.21 -19.42 27.59
C GLU A 37 -16.03 -18.83 28.76
N GLN A 38 -15.38 -18.03 29.61
CA GLN A 38 -16.05 -17.26 30.67
C GLN A 38 -16.77 -16.02 30.16
N GLY A 39 -16.64 -15.72 28.86
CA GLY A 39 -17.33 -14.60 28.20
C GLY A 39 -16.54 -13.32 28.12
N ASP A 40 -15.26 -13.28 28.48
CA ASP A 40 -14.43 -12.07 28.34
C ASP A 40 -14.24 -11.71 26.87
N ALA A 41 -14.79 -10.58 26.45
CA ALA A 41 -14.78 -10.15 25.04
C ALA A 41 -13.36 -9.89 24.49
N LYS A 42 -12.43 -9.43 25.33
CA LYS A 42 -11.04 -9.22 24.93
C LYS A 42 -10.34 -10.56 24.73
N ALA A 43 -10.57 -11.52 25.63
CA ALA A 43 -10.02 -12.87 25.49
C ALA A 43 -10.61 -13.58 24.26
N GLN A 44 -11.92 -13.44 24.01
CA GLN A 44 -12.55 -13.97 22.79
C GLN A 44 -11.93 -13.38 21.52
N ASN A 45 -11.68 -12.06 21.49
CA ASN A 45 -10.97 -11.44 20.37
C ASN A 45 -9.54 -12.00 20.22
N ASN A 46 -8.80 -12.13 21.32
CA ASN A 46 -7.45 -12.66 21.29
C ASN A 46 -7.43 -14.14 20.82
N LEU A 47 -8.37 -14.94 21.30
CA LEU A 47 -8.52 -16.33 20.87
C LEU A 47 -8.86 -16.43 19.39
N GLY A 48 -9.73 -15.56 18.89
CA GLY A 48 -9.99 -15.41 17.45
C GLY A 48 -8.73 -15.11 16.66
N ALA A 49 -7.87 -14.21 17.15
CA ALA A 49 -6.59 -13.90 16.53
C ALA A 49 -5.61 -15.08 16.58
N MET A 50 -5.57 -15.84 17.68
CA MET A 50 -4.74 -17.04 17.80
C MET A 50 -5.16 -18.12 16.79
N TYR A 51 -6.45 -18.37 16.62
CA TYR A 51 -6.95 -19.27 15.58
C TYR A 51 -6.66 -18.74 14.15
N ALA A 52 -6.80 -17.45 13.93
CA ALA A 52 -6.51 -16.85 12.62
C ALA A 52 -5.02 -16.95 12.23
N ASN A 53 -4.12 -16.89 13.22
CA ASN A 53 -2.67 -16.91 12.99
C ASN A 53 -2.02 -18.29 13.22
N GLY A 54 -2.74 -19.25 13.82
CA GLY A 54 -2.19 -20.54 14.21
C GLY A 54 -1.24 -20.44 15.41
N GLN A 55 -1.49 -19.54 16.37
CA GLN A 55 -0.66 -19.36 17.57
C GLN A 55 -1.14 -20.26 18.70
N GLY A 56 -0.31 -21.21 19.12
CA GLY A 56 -0.64 -22.21 20.13
C GLY A 56 -1.73 -23.20 19.71
N VAL A 57 -2.25 -23.11 18.49
CA VAL A 57 -3.30 -23.96 17.93
C VAL A 57 -3.14 -24.02 16.40
N ARG A 58 -3.69 -25.06 15.78
CA ARG A 58 -3.76 -25.11 14.32
C ARG A 58 -4.60 -23.96 13.78
N GLN A 59 -4.12 -23.28 12.74
CA GLN A 59 -4.87 -22.22 12.07
C GLN A 59 -6.26 -22.70 11.63
N ASP A 60 -7.28 -21.97 12.04
CA ASP A 60 -8.68 -22.23 11.69
C ASP A 60 -9.47 -20.91 11.61
N TYR A 61 -9.73 -20.44 10.40
CA TYR A 61 -10.49 -19.21 10.18
C TYR A 61 -11.97 -19.33 10.55
N ALA A 62 -12.56 -20.54 10.56
CA ALA A 62 -13.95 -20.70 10.96
C ALA A 62 -14.09 -20.54 12.48
N GLU A 63 -13.16 -21.11 13.27
CA GLU A 63 -13.10 -20.87 14.70
C GLU A 63 -12.77 -19.40 15.00
N ALA A 64 -11.81 -18.80 14.28
CA ALA A 64 -11.51 -17.37 14.43
C ALA A 64 -12.76 -16.50 14.23
N PHE A 65 -13.55 -16.79 13.19
CA PHE A 65 -14.81 -16.10 12.92
C PHE A 65 -15.80 -16.22 14.06
N ARG A 66 -15.96 -17.42 14.62
CA ARG A 66 -16.89 -17.64 15.75
C ARG A 66 -16.51 -16.81 16.96
N TRP A 67 -15.23 -16.80 17.32
CA TRP A 67 -14.73 -16.07 18.47
C TRP A 67 -14.77 -14.55 18.27
N PHE A 68 -14.36 -14.05 17.10
CA PHE A 68 -14.52 -12.63 16.78
C PHE A 68 -15.98 -12.20 16.81
N ARG A 69 -16.89 -13.03 16.31
CA ARG A 69 -18.31 -12.75 16.32
C ARG A 69 -18.86 -12.60 17.75
N GLN A 70 -18.51 -13.53 18.64
CA GLN A 70 -18.94 -13.45 20.05
C GLN A 70 -18.46 -12.16 20.72
N ALA A 71 -17.20 -11.79 20.55
CA ALA A 71 -16.64 -10.56 21.09
C ALA A 71 -17.27 -9.30 20.43
N ALA A 72 -17.50 -9.33 19.12
CA ALA A 72 -18.09 -8.24 18.37
C ALA A 72 -19.56 -7.96 18.75
N GLU A 73 -20.33 -9.02 19.02
CA GLU A 73 -21.72 -8.95 19.51
C GLU A 73 -21.80 -8.34 20.92
N GLN A 74 -20.76 -8.50 21.73
CA GLN A 74 -20.60 -7.82 23.03
C GLN A 74 -20.16 -6.34 22.90
N GLY A 75 -19.93 -5.84 21.68
CA GLY A 75 -19.54 -4.46 21.44
C GLY A 75 -18.03 -4.19 21.42
N TYR A 76 -17.16 -5.21 21.49
CA TYR A 76 -15.72 -4.99 21.50
C TYR A 76 -15.21 -4.51 20.12
N ALA A 77 -14.76 -3.25 20.05
CA ALA A 77 -14.45 -2.57 18.79
C ALA A 77 -13.42 -3.31 17.93
N LYS A 78 -12.35 -3.84 18.54
CA LYS A 78 -11.32 -4.61 17.81
C LYS A 78 -11.90 -5.88 17.19
N ALA A 79 -12.79 -6.56 17.87
CA ALA A 79 -13.46 -7.74 17.33
C ALA A 79 -14.43 -7.39 16.20
N GLN A 80 -15.12 -6.27 16.31
CA GLN A 80 -15.98 -5.75 15.24
C GLN A 80 -15.14 -5.42 13.99
N PHE A 81 -13.97 -4.79 14.16
CA PHE A 81 -13.03 -4.56 13.07
C PHE A 81 -12.57 -5.89 12.45
N ASN A 82 -12.12 -6.86 13.27
CA ASN A 82 -11.66 -8.16 12.79
C ASN A 82 -12.77 -8.95 12.07
N LEU A 83 -13.99 -8.90 12.58
CA LEU A 83 -15.13 -9.52 11.93
C LEU A 83 -15.45 -8.87 10.58
N GLY A 84 -15.34 -7.54 10.50
CA GLY A 84 -15.43 -6.80 9.25
C GLY A 84 -14.36 -7.24 8.23
N LEU A 85 -13.11 -7.43 8.67
CA LEU A 85 -12.03 -7.96 7.83
C LEU A 85 -12.32 -9.37 7.31
N MET A 86 -12.88 -10.25 8.12
CA MET A 86 -13.21 -11.62 7.71
C MET A 86 -14.26 -11.65 6.60
N TYR A 87 -15.30 -10.83 6.72
CA TYR A 87 -16.31 -10.68 5.67
C TYR A 87 -15.73 -10.04 4.39
N ASP A 88 -14.84 -9.07 4.53
CA ASP A 88 -14.19 -8.38 3.40
C ASP A 88 -13.24 -9.31 2.63
N SER A 89 -12.46 -10.14 3.36
CA SER A 89 -11.33 -10.92 2.81
C SER A 89 -11.63 -12.39 2.54
N ARG A 90 -12.84 -12.89 2.78
CA ARG A 90 -13.24 -14.31 2.66
C ARG A 90 -12.52 -15.26 3.63
N TYR A 91 -12.08 -14.77 4.78
CA TYR A 91 -11.45 -15.62 5.78
C TYR A 91 -12.50 -16.31 6.65
N GLY A 92 -12.63 -17.64 6.53
CA GLY A 92 -13.54 -18.46 7.33
C GLY A 92 -15.03 -18.23 7.08
N VAL A 93 -15.41 -17.32 6.19
CA VAL A 93 -16.78 -16.96 5.86
C VAL A 93 -16.89 -16.54 4.38
N ARG A 94 -18.08 -16.66 3.80
CA ARG A 94 -18.34 -16.11 2.46
C ARG A 94 -18.18 -14.59 2.50
N GLN A 95 -17.51 -14.04 1.47
CA GLN A 95 -17.37 -12.59 1.33
C GLN A 95 -18.74 -11.90 1.28
N ASP A 96 -18.88 -10.88 2.11
CA ASP A 96 -20.05 -10.02 2.16
C ASP A 96 -19.62 -8.59 2.54
N TYR A 97 -19.53 -7.74 1.53
CA TYR A 97 -19.14 -6.34 1.73
C TYR A 97 -20.17 -5.52 2.53
N ALA A 98 -21.45 -5.89 2.48
CA ALA A 98 -22.46 -5.19 3.27
C ALA A 98 -22.32 -5.49 4.76
N GLU A 99 -22.09 -6.76 5.12
CA GLU A 99 -21.78 -7.13 6.50
C GLU A 99 -20.43 -6.54 6.94
N ALA A 100 -19.39 -6.56 6.08
CA ALA A 100 -18.12 -5.91 6.39
C ALA A 100 -18.30 -4.42 6.72
N ALA A 101 -19.02 -3.67 5.88
CA ALA A 101 -19.32 -2.26 6.11
C ALA A 101 -20.07 -2.02 7.42
N ARG A 102 -21.03 -2.89 7.75
CA ARG A 102 -21.81 -2.81 8.97
C ARG A 102 -20.93 -2.99 10.22
N TRP A 103 -20.01 -3.96 10.20
CA TRP A 103 -19.13 -4.21 11.33
C TRP A 103 -18.03 -3.15 11.43
N TYR A 104 -17.43 -2.72 10.32
CA TYR A 104 -16.50 -1.59 10.32
C TYR A 104 -17.15 -0.32 10.87
N ARG A 105 -18.43 -0.04 10.52
CA ARG A 105 -19.14 1.13 11.05
C ARG A 105 -19.25 1.09 12.56
N LYS A 106 -19.63 -0.05 13.15
CA LYS A 106 -19.71 -0.20 14.60
C LYS A 106 -18.37 0.07 15.29
N ALA A 107 -17.27 -0.45 14.75
CA ALA A 107 -15.95 -0.20 15.28
C ALA A 107 -15.50 1.26 15.07
N ALA A 108 -15.80 1.83 13.90
CA ALA A 108 -15.45 3.20 13.52
C ALA A 108 -16.17 4.23 14.40
N GLU A 109 -17.42 3.99 14.73
CA GLU A 109 -18.22 4.82 15.66
C GLU A 109 -17.65 4.80 17.08
N GLN A 110 -16.95 3.74 17.46
CA GLN A 110 -16.22 3.64 18.73
C GLN A 110 -14.80 4.26 18.67
N GLY A 111 -14.42 4.83 17.51
CA GLY A 111 -13.14 5.52 17.34
C GLY A 111 -12.01 4.64 16.81
N ASP A 112 -12.25 3.39 16.41
CA ASP A 112 -11.19 2.57 15.82
C ASP A 112 -10.71 3.15 14.46
N ALA A 113 -9.47 3.65 14.42
CA ALA A 113 -8.94 4.35 13.26
C ALA A 113 -8.77 3.44 12.02
N ALA A 114 -8.48 2.16 12.22
CA ALA A 114 -8.38 1.20 11.12
C ALA A 114 -9.77 0.93 10.53
N ALA A 115 -10.80 0.75 11.37
CA ALA A 115 -12.17 0.60 10.92
C ALA A 115 -12.69 1.86 10.21
N GLN A 116 -12.38 3.06 10.73
CA GLN A 116 -12.71 4.33 10.07
C GLN A 116 -12.08 4.38 8.67
N THR A 117 -10.82 3.98 8.55
CA THR A 117 -10.13 3.96 7.27
C THR A 117 -10.77 2.97 6.29
N ASN A 118 -11.04 1.74 6.74
CA ASN A 118 -11.65 0.72 5.88
C ASN A 118 -13.09 1.11 5.48
N LEU A 119 -13.86 1.67 6.39
CA LEU A 119 -15.19 2.18 6.07
C LEU A 119 -15.13 3.32 5.04
N GLY A 120 -14.17 4.22 5.17
CA GLY A 120 -13.90 5.24 4.16
C GLY A 120 -13.53 4.65 2.80
N VAL A 121 -12.73 3.57 2.75
CA VAL A 121 -12.42 2.84 1.51
C VAL A 121 -13.69 2.22 0.91
N MET A 122 -14.56 1.65 1.73
CA MET A 122 -15.83 1.07 1.26
C MET A 122 -16.74 2.13 0.64
N TYR A 123 -16.88 3.30 1.26
CA TYR A 123 -17.62 4.42 0.68
C TYR A 123 -16.97 4.97 -0.60
N GLY A 124 -15.64 5.08 -0.62
CA GLY A 124 -14.92 5.56 -1.79
C GLY A 124 -15.05 4.66 -3.02
N ASN A 125 -15.25 3.34 -2.82
CA ASN A 125 -15.36 2.36 -3.90
C ASN A 125 -16.78 1.83 -4.13
N GLY A 126 -17.73 2.12 -3.24
CA GLY A 126 -19.09 1.57 -3.28
C GLY A 126 -19.14 0.08 -2.91
N TYR A 127 -18.25 -0.39 -2.03
CA TYR A 127 -18.24 -1.79 -1.59
C TYR A 127 -19.23 -1.99 -0.43
N GLY A 128 -20.31 -2.73 -0.68
CA GLY A 128 -21.36 -3.01 0.32
C GLY A 128 -22.16 -1.80 0.78
N VAL A 129 -21.85 -0.62 0.26
CA VAL A 129 -22.53 0.66 0.48
C VAL A 129 -22.62 1.41 -0.85
N HIS A 130 -23.53 2.38 -0.95
CA HIS A 130 -23.53 3.30 -2.09
C HIS A 130 -22.23 4.13 -2.09
N GLN A 131 -21.61 4.32 -3.26
CA GLN A 131 -20.40 5.12 -3.38
C GLN A 131 -20.66 6.57 -2.97
N ASP A 132 -19.87 7.05 -2.02
CA ASP A 132 -19.95 8.41 -1.50
C ASP A 132 -18.56 8.90 -1.07
N TYR A 133 -17.94 9.73 -1.89
CA TYR A 133 -16.63 10.30 -1.59
C TYR A 133 -16.64 11.30 -0.43
N ALA A 134 -17.75 12.00 -0.19
CA ALA A 134 -17.85 12.93 0.92
C ALA A 134 -17.88 12.19 2.25
N GLU A 135 -18.63 11.08 2.31
CA GLU A 135 -18.65 10.22 3.49
C GLU A 135 -17.29 9.53 3.69
N ALA A 136 -16.62 9.09 2.60
CA ALA A 136 -15.26 8.56 2.68
C ALA A 136 -14.28 9.57 3.30
N VAL A 137 -14.30 10.81 2.86
CA VAL A 137 -13.46 11.90 3.41
C VAL A 137 -13.73 12.13 4.90
N LYS A 138 -14.99 12.09 5.32
CA LYS A 138 -15.36 12.27 6.73
C LYS A 138 -14.70 11.19 7.61
N TRP A 139 -14.75 9.94 7.19
CA TRP A 139 -14.13 8.84 7.92
C TRP A 139 -12.60 8.92 7.88
N TYR A 140 -12.00 9.25 6.72
CA TYR A 140 -10.54 9.45 6.63
C TYR A 140 -10.07 10.59 7.54
N ARG A 141 -10.81 11.70 7.66
CA ARG A 141 -10.46 12.80 8.57
C ARG A 141 -10.40 12.35 10.02
N GLN A 142 -11.37 11.55 10.46
CA GLN A 142 -11.39 11.05 11.83
C GLN A 142 -10.17 10.16 12.12
N ALA A 143 -9.86 9.21 11.24
CA ALA A 143 -8.70 8.34 11.38
C ALA A 143 -7.37 9.12 11.26
N ALA A 144 -7.26 10.05 10.30
CA ALA A 144 -6.08 10.86 10.08
C ALA A 144 -5.77 11.79 11.27
N ALA A 145 -6.81 12.33 11.92
CA ALA A 145 -6.66 13.14 13.12
C ALA A 145 -6.11 12.34 14.33
N GLN A 146 -6.32 11.04 14.35
CA GLN A 146 -5.70 10.12 15.32
C GLN A 146 -4.25 9.75 14.96
N GLY A 147 -3.71 10.29 13.87
CA GLY A 147 -2.37 9.98 13.40
C GLY A 147 -2.28 8.72 12.52
N PHE A 148 -3.39 8.11 12.13
CA PHE A 148 -3.35 6.89 11.32
C PHE A 148 -2.80 7.18 9.92
N ALA A 149 -1.58 6.74 9.66
CA ALA A 149 -0.80 7.14 8.49
C ALA A 149 -1.49 6.77 7.16
N GLN A 150 -2.13 5.60 7.09
CA GLN A 150 -2.84 5.19 5.88
C GLN A 150 -4.02 6.12 5.56
N ALA A 151 -4.77 6.55 6.58
CA ALA A 151 -5.85 7.52 6.40
C ALA A 151 -5.32 8.89 5.95
N GLN A 152 -4.17 9.32 6.47
CA GLN A 152 -3.51 10.55 6.04
C GLN A 152 -3.14 10.50 4.55
N VAL A 153 -2.60 9.37 4.06
CA VAL A 153 -2.33 9.17 2.62
C VAL A 153 -3.61 9.29 1.81
N LEU A 154 -4.66 8.55 2.21
CA LEU A 154 -5.93 8.54 1.50
C LEU A 154 -6.60 9.92 1.48
N LEU A 155 -6.57 10.62 2.60
CA LEU A 155 -7.11 11.99 2.69
C LEU A 155 -6.31 12.95 1.80
N GLY A 156 -4.98 12.82 1.74
CA GLY A 156 -4.14 13.55 0.80
C GLY A 156 -4.54 13.30 -0.65
N VAL A 157 -4.82 12.04 -1.02
CA VAL A 157 -5.33 11.68 -2.36
C VAL A 157 -6.69 12.31 -2.64
N MET A 158 -7.60 12.36 -1.66
CA MET A 158 -8.92 12.98 -1.83
C MET A 158 -8.77 14.49 -2.14
N TYR A 159 -7.93 15.20 -1.38
CA TYR A 159 -7.66 16.62 -1.64
C TYR A 159 -6.90 16.86 -2.95
N HIS A 160 -5.94 15.97 -3.30
CA HIS A 160 -5.20 16.08 -4.55
C HIS A 160 -6.12 16.00 -5.78
N ASN A 161 -7.11 15.09 -5.75
CA ASN A 161 -7.99 14.84 -6.89
C ASN A 161 -9.34 15.59 -6.81
N GLY A 162 -9.67 16.18 -5.67
CA GLY A 162 -10.97 16.81 -5.46
C GLY A 162 -12.13 15.81 -5.30
N TYR A 163 -11.86 14.62 -4.78
CA TYR A 163 -12.89 13.61 -4.55
C TYR A 163 -13.59 13.83 -3.21
N GLY A 164 -14.89 14.14 -3.24
CA GLY A 164 -15.70 14.41 -2.04
C GLY A 164 -15.33 15.70 -1.30
N VAL A 165 -14.36 16.42 -1.77
CA VAL A 165 -13.92 17.74 -1.31
C VAL A 165 -13.49 18.60 -2.50
N ARG A 166 -13.44 19.93 -2.32
CA ARG A 166 -12.78 20.79 -3.31
C ARG A 166 -11.30 20.42 -3.41
N GLN A 167 -10.78 20.32 -4.64
CA GLN A 167 -9.36 20.08 -4.86
C GLN A 167 -8.51 21.14 -4.16
N ASP A 168 -7.55 20.68 -3.36
CA ASP A 168 -6.62 21.54 -2.63
C ASP A 168 -5.27 20.84 -2.49
N TYR A 169 -4.33 21.23 -3.34
CA TYR A 169 -2.98 20.68 -3.32
C TYR A 169 -2.19 21.04 -2.05
N ALA A 170 -2.46 22.18 -1.42
CA ALA A 170 -1.77 22.56 -0.19
C ALA A 170 -2.21 21.68 0.98
N GLU A 171 -3.51 21.40 1.10
CA GLU A 171 -4.00 20.42 2.07
C GLU A 171 -3.50 19.01 1.76
N ALA A 172 -3.44 18.60 0.48
CA ALA A 172 -2.87 17.31 0.11
C ALA A 172 -1.41 17.17 0.58
N VAL A 173 -0.57 18.18 0.34
CA VAL A 173 0.82 18.22 0.80
C VAL A 173 0.92 18.09 2.32
N LYS A 174 0.06 18.78 3.05
CA LYS A 174 0.05 18.75 4.52
C LYS A 174 -0.21 17.33 5.05
N TRP A 175 -1.18 16.63 4.49
CA TRP A 175 -1.49 15.25 4.86
C TRP A 175 -0.41 14.27 4.44
N TYR A 176 0.15 14.42 3.22
CA TYR A 176 1.27 13.61 2.77
C TYR A 176 2.51 13.79 3.65
N ARG A 177 2.82 15.04 4.11
CA ARG A 177 3.93 15.26 5.04
C ARG A 177 3.77 14.51 6.36
N GLN A 178 2.56 14.49 6.93
CA GLN A 178 2.31 13.76 8.17
C GLN A 178 2.52 12.26 7.99
N ALA A 179 2.01 11.66 6.91
CA ALA A 179 2.21 10.25 6.63
C ALA A 179 3.68 9.93 6.25
N ALA A 180 4.34 10.81 5.50
CA ALA A 180 5.75 10.63 5.12
C ALA A 180 6.70 10.69 6.32
N ALA A 181 6.40 11.54 7.31
CA ALA A 181 7.13 11.60 8.57
C ALA A 181 7.02 10.30 9.39
N GLN A 182 5.97 9.52 9.17
CA GLN A 182 5.80 8.17 9.74
C GLN A 182 6.46 7.09 8.89
N GLY A 183 7.19 7.44 7.82
CA GLY A 183 7.92 6.51 6.98
C GLY A 183 7.10 5.88 5.85
N VAL A 184 5.86 6.31 5.58
CA VAL A 184 5.02 5.70 4.54
C VAL A 184 5.56 6.03 3.15
N ALA A 185 6.09 5.03 2.45
CA ALA A 185 6.72 5.18 1.13
C ALA A 185 5.79 5.81 0.08
N GLN A 186 4.50 5.46 0.08
CA GLN A 186 3.52 6.06 -0.83
C GLN A 186 3.37 7.57 -0.60
N ALA A 187 3.37 8.03 0.66
CA ALA A 187 3.29 9.46 0.98
C ALA A 187 4.57 10.19 0.56
N GLN A 188 5.74 9.59 0.79
CA GLN A 188 7.03 10.13 0.35
C GLN A 188 7.07 10.25 -1.17
N TYR A 189 6.64 9.23 -1.91
CA TYR A 189 6.51 9.29 -3.36
C TYR A 189 5.58 10.45 -3.80
N ASN A 190 4.38 10.53 -3.19
CA ASN A 190 3.42 11.59 -3.53
C ASN A 190 4.00 12.99 -3.27
N LEU A 191 4.71 13.19 -2.16
CA LEU A 191 5.42 14.45 -1.89
C LEU A 191 6.49 14.74 -2.95
N GLY A 192 7.27 13.75 -3.35
CA GLY A 192 8.21 13.87 -4.44
C GLY A 192 7.55 14.40 -5.72
N VAL A 193 6.38 13.86 -6.08
CA VAL A 193 5.57 14.33 -7.22
C VAL A 193 5.10 15.76 -7.01
N MET A 194 4.60 16.12 -5.82
CA MET A 194 4.13 17.48 -5.52
C MET A 194 5.25 18.52 -5.66
N TYR A 195 6.45 18.23 -5.13
CA TYR A 195 7.61 19.11 -5.28
C TYR A 195 8.14 19.16 -6.71
N ASN A 196 8.16 18.01 -7.41
CA ASN A 196 8.56 17.95 -8.82
C ASN A 196 7.68 18.83 -9.72
N ASN A 197 6.37 18.88 -9.45
CA ASN A 197 5.40 19.57 -10.29
C ASN A 197 5.06 20.98 -9.77
N GLY A 198 5.47 21.35 -8.56
CA GLY A 198 5.07 22.62 -7.94
C GLY A 198 3.59 22.66 -7.55
N GLN A 199 3.01 21.51 -7.19
CA GLN A 199 1.59 21.40 -6.81
C GLN A 199 1.43 21.59 -5.28
N GLY A 200 0.74 22.67 -4.87
CA GLY A 200 0.55 23.01 -3.45
C GLY A 200 1.81 23.45 -2.71
N VAL A 201 2.94 23.41 -3.37
CA VAL A 201 4.26 23.90 -2.93
C VAL A 201 4.98 24.53 -4.11
N ARG A 202 5.99 25.38 -3.84
CA ARG A 202 6.90 25.83 -4.90
C ARG A 202 7.64 24.63 -5.48
N GLN A 203 7.77 24.56 -6.81
CA GLN A 203 8.58 23.54 -7.48
C GLN A 203 10.01 23.53 -6.92
N ASP A 204 10.45 22.35 -6.51
CA ASP A 204 11.80 22.14 -5.97
C ASP A 204 12.26 20.70 -6.29
N TYR A 205 13.09 20.58 -7.31
CA TYR A 205 13.63 19.28 -7.72
C TYR A 205 14.56 18.65 -6.69
N ALA A 206 15.27 19.45 -5.87
CA ALA A 206 16.14 18.92 -4.84
C ALA A 206 15.32 18.29 -3.69
N GLU A 207 14.22 18.95 -3.30
CA GLU A 207 13.28 18.35 -2.36
C GLU A 207 12.57 17.11 -2.96
N ALA A 208 12.16 17.17 -4.24
CA ALA A 208 11.57 16.00 -4.91
C ALA A 208 12.52 14.79 -4.86
N VAL A 209 13.80 14.98 -5.14
CA VAL A 209 14.83 13.94 -5.07
C VAL A 209 14.94 13.33 -3.66
N LYS A 210 14.94 14.13 -2.61
CA LYS A 210 14.99 13.62 -1.23
C LYS A 210 13.82 12.69 -0.94
N TRP A 211 12.61 13.10 -1.31
CA TRP A 211 11.41 12.31 -1.08
C TRP A 211 11.34 11.06 -1.94
N TYR A 212 11.69 11.16 -3.24
CA TYR A 212 11.78 9.97 -4.10
C TYR A 212 12.82 8.98 -3.58
N ARG A 213 13.98 9.44 -3.09
CA ARG A 213 15.01 8.56 -2.55
C ARG A 213 14.50 7.78 -1.34
N GLN A 214 13.85 8.45 -0.38
CA GLN A 214 13.29 7.77 0.79
C GLN A 214 12.27 6.69 0.40
N ALA A 215 11.39 6.98 -0.56
CA ALA A 215 10.44 5.98 -1.06
C ALA A 215 11.14 4.86 -1.86
N ALA A 216 12.13 5.19 -2.68
CA ALA A 216 12.88 4.24 -3.51
C ALA A 216 13.72 3.26 -2.69
N GLU A 217 14.28 3.70 -1.56
CA GLU A 217 15.00 2.87 -0.59
C GLU A 217 14.07 1.86 0.10
N GLN A 218 12.77 2.15 0.18
CA GLN A 218 11.71 1.25 0.63
C GLN A 218 11.10 0.42 -0.52
N GLU A 219 11.81 0.26 -1.62
CA GLU A 219 11.42 -0.54 -2.78
C GLU A 219 10.16 -0.04 -3.52
N HIS A 220 9.77 1.22 -3.32
CA HIS A 220 8.65 1.79 -4.06
C HIS A 220 9.03 1.97 -5.55
N ALA A 221 8.50 1.09 -6.40
CA ALA A 221 8.95 0.94 -7.79
C ALA A 221 8.84 2.23 -8.62
N GLN A 222 7.73 2.98 -8.48
CA GLN A 222 7.53 4.22 -9.21
C GLN A 222 8.49 5.34 -8.73
N ALA A 223 8.82 5.36 -7.43
CA ALA A 223 9.82 6.29 -6.90
C ALA A 223 11.23 5.96 -7.41
N GLN A 224 11.56 4.69 -7.56
CA GLN A 224 12.82 4.26 -8.19
C GLN A 224 12.89 4.72 -9.64
N SER A 225 11.81 4.57 -10.41
CA SER A 225 11.74 5.08 -11.79
C SER A 225 11.96 6.59 -11.84
N ASN A 226 11.22 7.35 -11.02
CA ASN A 226 11.34 8.81 -11.01
C ASN A 226 12.72 9.27 -10.54
N LEU A 227 13.32 8.61 -9.55
CA LEU A 227 14.68 8.90 -9.11
C LEU A 227 15.70 8.64 -10.23
N GLY A 228 15.50 7.59 -11.02
CA GLY A 228 16.26 7.33 -12.25
C GLY A 228 16.16 8.48 -13.25
N VAL A 229 14.95 9.04 -13.46
CA VAL A 229 14.73 10.23 -14.31
C VAL A 229 15.50 11.45 -13.77
N MET A 230 15.44 11.68 -12.44
CA MET A 230 16.14 12.82 -11.81
C MET A 230 17.66 12.72 -12.03
N TYR A 231 18.24 11.54 -11.84
CA TYR A 231 19.67 11.32 -12.10
C TYR A 231 20.04 11.41 -13.58
N ALA A 232 19.22 10.86 -14.48
CA ALA A 232 19.50 10.87 -15.91
C ALA A 232 19.50 12.30 -16.50
N ASN A 233 18.69 13.19 -15.94
CA ASN A 233 18.54 14.56 -16.44
C ASN A 233 19.27 15.62 -15.58
N GLY A 234 19.76 15.24 -14.39
CA GLY A 234 20.39 16.18 -13.48
C GLY A 234 19.39 17.14 -12.81
N TYR A 235 18.14 16.71 -12.62
CA TYR A 235 17.12 17.53 -11.96
C TYR A 235 17.33 17.54 -10.45
N GLY A 236 17.60 18.72 -9.87
CA GLY A 236 17.83 18.88 -8.44
C GLY A 236 19.14 18.30 -7.91
N MET A 237 19.96 17.73 -8.79
CA MET A 237 21.28 17.17 -8.47
C MET A 237 22.18 17.15 -9.71
N ARG A 238 23.43 16.76 -9.53
CA ARG A 238 24.32 16.50 -10.67
C ARG A 238 23.85 15.29 -11.46
N GLN A 239 23.83 15.39 -12.79
CA GLN A 239 23.56 14.26 -13.69
C GLN A 239 24.52 13.09 -13.44
N ASP A 240 23.96 11.89 -13.32
CA ASP A 240 24.70 10.66 -13.16
C ASP A 240 23.98 9.47 -13.82
N TYR A 241 24.47 9.09 -15.00
CA TYR A 241 23.88 7.97 -15.74
C TYR A 241 24.11 6.60 -15.07
N ALA A 242 25.19 6.42 -14.29
CA ALA A 242 25.43 5.16 -13.59
C ALA A 242 24.39 4.96 -12.45
N GLU A 243 24.10 6.02 -11.70
CA GLU A 243 23.03 5.98 -10.70
C GLU A 243 21.64 5.85 -11.37
N ALA A 244 21.38 6.59 -12.47
CA ALA A 244 20.14 6.44 -13.22
C ALA A 244 19.91 4.99 -13.66
N PHE A 245 20.96 4.34 -14.22
CA PHE A 245 20.91 2.94 -14.61
C PHE A 245 20.56 2.01 -13.44
N ARG A 246 21.16 2.22 -12.27
CA ARG A 246 20.86 1.39 -11.07
C ARG A 246 19.42 1.50 -10.65
N TRP A 247 18.87 2.70 -10.62
CA TRP A 247 17.51 2.95 -10.20
C TRP A 247 16.47 2.47 -11.23
N TYR A 248 16.71 2.74 -12.52
CA TYR A 248 15.85 2.19 -13.57
C TYR A 248 15.85 0.67 -13.59
N ARG A 249 16.99 0.02 -13.36
CA ARG A 249 17.05 -1.44 -13.30
C ARG A 249 16.18 -1.99 -12.17
N LYS A 250 16.27 -1.42 -10.98
CA LYS A 250 15.43 -1.83 -9.85
C LYS A 250 13.93 -1.69 -10.17
N ALA A 251 13.52 -0.57 -10.73
CA ALA A 251 12.13 -0.33 -11.11
C ALA A 251 11.67 -1.25 -12.27
N ALA A 252 12.54 -1.49 -13.25
CA ALA A 252 12.26 -2.34 -14.40
C ALA A 252 12.11 -3.82 -14.00
N GLU A 253 12.94 -4.31 -13.08
CA GLU A 253 12.82 -5.65 -12.49
C GLU A 253 11.51 -5.84 -11.71
N GLN A 254 10.94 -4.76 -11.17
CA GLN A 254 9.61 -4.75 -10.55
C GLN A 254 8.46 -4.56 -11.56
N GLY A 255 8.75 -4.49 -12.85
CA GLY A 255 7.72 -4.42 -13.90
C GLY A 255 7.25 -3.01 -14.27
N VAL A 256 7.94 -1.93 -13.85
CA VAL A 256 7.59 -0.57 -14.27
C VAL A 256 7.96 -0.40 -15.75
N ALA A 257 6.95 -0.35 -16.62
CA ALA A 257 7.16 -0.36 -18.07
C ALA A 257 7.94 0.86 -18.59
N GLU A 258 7.70 2.05 -18.02
CA GLU A 258 8.51 3.25 -18.32
C GLU A 258 9.99 3.07 -17.95
N ALA A 259 10.27 2.45 -16.80
CA ALA A 259 11.65 2.15 -16.39
C ALA A 259 12.30 1.09 -17.28
N GLN A 260 11.54 0.10 -17.76
CA GLN A 260 11.99 -0.89 -18.74
C GLN A 260 12.38 -0.22 -20.05
N TYR A 261 11.58 0.71 -20.54
CA TYR A 261 11.92 1.52 -21.71
C TYR A 261 13.20 2.32 -21.51
N ASN A 262 13.29 3.07 -20.39
CA ASN A 262 14.47 3.88 -20.08
C ASN A 262 15.74 3.00 -19.96
N LEU A 263 15.63 1.83 -19.36
CA LEU A 263 16.74 0.87 -19.27
C LEU A 263 17.15 0.34 -20.64
N GLY A 264 16.18 0.04 -21.51
CA GLY A 264 16.41 -0.32 -22.91
C GLY A 264 17.16 0.78 -23.67
N ALA A 265 16.76 2.03 -23.48
CA ALA A 265 17.43 3.20 -24.08
C ALA A 265 18.85 3.39 -23.53
N MET A 266 19.10 3.13 -22.25
CA MET A 266 20.45 3.18 -21.67
C MET A 266 21.38 2.13 -22.28
N TYR A 267 20.91 0.89 -22.48
CA TYR A 267 21.67 -0.14 -23.18
C TYR A 267 21.90 0.20 -24.65
N HIS A 268 20.92 0.84 -25.31
CA HIS A 268 21.05 1.27 -26.71
C HIS A 268 22.14 2.33 -26.89
N ASN A 269 22.15 3.34 -26.00
CA ASN A 269 23.04 4.48 -26.10
C ASN A 269 24.39 4.29 -25.40
N GLY A 270 24.49 3.31 -24.49
CA GLY A 270 25.66 3.13 -23.65
C GLY A 270 25.74 4.17 -22.51
N HIS A 271 24.62 4.67 -22.03
CA HIS A 271 24.55 5.64 -20.94
C HIS A 271 24.62 4.92 -19.58
N GLY A 272 25.69 5.15 -18.82
CA GLY A 272 25.90 4.51 -17.51
C GLY A 272 26.18 3.00 -17.55
N VAL A 273 26.17 2.40 -18.74
CA VAL A 273 26.42 0.98 -18.98
C VAL A 273 27.03 0.77 -20.36
N ARG A 274 27.75 -0.34 -20.56
CA ARG A 274 28.25 -0.69 -21.90
C ARG A 274 27.07 -0.95 -22.84
N ARG A 275 27.13 -0.36 -24.05
CA ARG A 275 26.12 -0.56 -25.09
C ARG A 275 25.88 -2.04 -25.40
N ASN A 276 24.63 -2.45 -25.48
CA ASN A 276 24.19 -3.82 -25.74
C ASN A 276 22.82 -3.84 -26.41
N PHE A 277 22.77 -4.08 -27.71
CA PHE A 277 21.53 -4.06 -28.48
C PHE A 277 20.61 -5.25 -28.18
N HIS A 278 21.13 -6.43 -27.80
CA HIS A 278 20.31 -7.56 -27.39
C HIS A 278 19.54 -7.26 -26.09
N LEU A 279 20.23 -6.75 -25.07
CA LEU A 279 19.57 -6.33 -23.84
C LEU A 279 18.63 -5.14 -24.07
N SER A 280 19.04 -4.20 -24.95
CA SER A 280 18.17 -3.08 -25.34
C SER A 280 16.85 -3.58 -25.92
N LYS A 281 16.91 -4.52 -26.90
CA LYS A 281 15.72 -5.14 -27.49
C LYS A 281 14.85 -5.84 -26.43
N GLU A 282 15.47 -6.63 -25.56
CA GLU A 282 14.74 -7.33 -24.49
C GLU A 282 13.95 -6.37 -23.61
N TRP A 283 14.58 -5.30 -23.15
CA TRP A 283 13.92 -4.34 -22.26
C TRP A 283 12.86 -3.49 -22.98
N PHE A 284 13.07 -3.10 -24.23
CA PHE A 284 12.03 -2.46 -25.03
C PHE A 284 10.84 -3.40 -25.29
N GLY A 285 11.09 -4.69 -25.51
CA GLY A 285 10.04 -5.71 -25.63
C GLY A 285 9.20 -5.80 -24.36
N LYS A 286 9.83 -5.92 -23.19
CA LYS A 286 9.14 -5.93 -21.91
C LYS A 286 8.30 -4.66 -21.68
N ALA A 287 8.82 -3.49 -22.04
CA ALA A 287 8.10 -2.23 -21.95
C ALA A 287 6.85 -2.22 -22.84
N CYS A 288 6.99 -2.69 -24.10
CA CYS A 288 5.88 -2.83 -25.05
C CYS A 288 4.81 -3.78 -24.53
N ASP A 289 5.20 -4.96 -24.04
CA ASP A 289 4.30 -5.97 -23.46
C ASP A 289 3.63 -5.46 -22.18
N GLY A 290 4.32 -4.60 -21.43
CA GLY A 290 3.81 -3.89 -20.26
C GLY A 290 2.87 -2.72 -20.58
N GLY A 291 2.57 -2.49 -21.86
CA GLY A 291 1.64 -1.44 -22.33
C GLY A 291 2.27 -0.07 -22.57
N PHE A 292 3.59 0.06 -22.47
CA PHE A 292 4.30 1.29 -22.80
C PHE A 292 4.62 1.32 -24.30
N GLN A 293 3.75 1.98 -25.10
CA GLN A 293 3.76 1.94 -26.56
C GLN A 293 5.07 2.42 -27.18
N GLU A 294 5.74 3.38 -26.54
CA GLU A 294 7.03 3.93 -26.99
C GLU A 294 8.13 2.86 -27.05
N GLY A 295 7.97 1.74 -26.32
CA GLY A 295 8.89 0.60 -26.36
C GLY A 295 8.73 -0.27 -27.60
N CYS A 296 7.56 -0.24 -28.25
CA CYS A 296 7.26 -1.18 -29.35
C CYS A 296 8.04 -0.90 -30.63
N ASP A 297 8.22 0.37 -30.99
CA ASP A 297 8.94 0.74 -32.21
C ASP A 297 10.45 0.41 -32.12
N PRO A 298 11.19 0.80 -31.08
CA PRO A 298 12.59 0.43 -30.97
C PRO A 298 12.78 -1.09 -30.84
N TYR A 299 11.86 -1.81 -30.19
CA TYR A 299 11.86 -3.25 -30.16
C TYR A 299 11.79 -3.85 -31.58
N ARG A 300 10.80 -3.41 -32.41
CA ARG A 300 10.65 -3.88 -33.79
C ARG A 300 11.88 -3.58 -34.65
N HIS A 301 12.43 -2.38 -34.52
CA HIS A 301 13.65 -1.99 -35.24
C HIS A 301 14.85 -2.90 -34.91
N LEU A 302 15.10 -3.14 -33.62
CA LEU A 302 16.20 -4.01 -33.21
C LEU A 302 15.98 -5.46 -33.61
N ASN A 303 14.71 -5.92 -33.59
CA ASN A 303 14.37 -7.27 -34.04
C ASN A 303 14.61 -7.45 -35.55
N GLN A 304 14.24 -6.46 -36.38
CA GLN A 304 14.52 -6.46 -37.83
C GLN A 304 16.02 -6.36 -38.14
N ALA A 305 16.80 -5.70 -37.29
CA ALA A 305 18.25 -5.61 -37.42
C ALA A 305 18.98 -6.89 -36.97
N GLY A 306 18.26 -7.91 -36.50
CA GLY A 306 18.84 -9.23 -36.16
C GLY A 306 19.45 -9.33 -34.76
N TYR A 307 19.09 -8.40 -33.86
CA TYR A 307 19.52 -8.45 -32.46
C TYR A 307 18.63 -9.33 -31.60
#